data_cbab111e71a1ee8dcabeefe131b54579
#
_entry.id   cbab111e71a1ee8dcabeefe131b54579
#
_cell.length_a   1.000
_cell.length_b   1.000
_cell.length_c   1.000
_cell.angle_alpha   90.00
_cell.angle_beta   90.00
_cell.angle_gamma   90.00
#
_symmetry.space_group_name_H-M   'P 1'
#
loop_
_entity.id
_entity.type
_entity.pdbx_description
1 polymer ?
#
loop_
_entity_poly.entity_id
_entity_poly.type
_entity_poly.pdbx_seq_one_letter_code
_entity_poly.pdbx_strand_id
1 'polypeptide(L)'
;MADITFMALHGSIGENGKLQATFDNLGIKYTGPNSLGCTLSMNKLVTKQIFKTNGVPTPRGTSLTSKTKDTPLDELGYYLPLVVKPCSNGSSIGVYICHTEEEYYDAIHKSFDVDNTDEVVIEPFI
;
A
#
# COMPACT_ATOMS: atom_id res chain seq x y z
N MET A 1 16.52 -14.95 29.17
CA MET A 1 15.48 -15.10 28.13
C MET A 1 14.57 -13.89 28.25
N ALA A 2 14.21 -13.21 27.17
CA ALA A 2 13.33 -12.04 27.27
C ALA A 2 11.86 -12.52 27.34
N ASP A 3 11.05 -11.88 28.17
CA ASP A 3 9.63 -12.20 28.33
C ASP A 3 8.77 -11.67 27.19
N ILE A 4 9.22 -10.60 26.52
CA ILE A 4 8.56 -9.95 25.40
C ILE A 4 9.58 -9.23 24.51
N THR A 5 9.36 -9.23 23.21
CA THR A 5 10.16 -8.48 22.23
C THR A 5 9.49 -7.15 21.91
N PHE A 6 10.19 -6.05 22.12
CA PHE A 6 9.74 -4.73 21.70
C PHE A 6 10.07 -4.51 20.22
N MET A 7 9.03 -4.33 19.41
CA MET A 7 9.13 -4.12 17.96
C MET A 7 9.32 -2.63 17.65
N ALA A 8 10.57 -2.22 17.42
CA ALA A 8 10.91 -0.84 17.03
C ALA A 8 11.46 -0.78 15.59
N LEU A 9 10.89 -1.58 14.70
CA LEU A 9 11.29 -1.67 13.30
C LEU A 9 10.37 -0.84 12.42
N HIS A 10 10.96 -0.23 11.40
CA HIS A 10 10.26 0.49 10.33
C HIS A 10 10.51 -0.19 8.98
N GLY A 11 9.55 -0.03 8.08
CA GLY A 11 9.64 -0.55 6.71
C GLY A 11 9.29 -2.04 6.59
N SER A 12 9.51 -2.56 5.40
CA SER A 12 8.88 -3.77 4.86
C SER A 12 8.80 -4.96 5.83
N ILE A 13 9.91 -5.47 6.32
CA ILE A 13 9.91 -6.68 7.18
C ILE A 13 9.29 -6.41 8.55
N GLY A 14 9.47 -5.21 9.10
CA GLY A 14 8.92 -4.83 10.40
C GLY A 14 7.41 -4.59 10.39
N GLU A 15 6.83 -4.24 9.23
CA GLU A 15 5.46 -3.75 9.11
C GLU A 15 4.54 -4.64 8.25
N ASN A 16 5.08 -5.55 7.42
CA ASN A 16 4.31 -6.34 6.46
C ASN A 16 3.76 -7.68 6.99
N GLY A 17 3.96 -7.97 8.27
CA GLY A 17 3.48 -9.19 8.91
C GLY A 17 4.42 -10.40 8.84
N LYS A 18 5.48 -10.36 8.03
CA LYS A 18 6.40 -11.51 7.86
C LYS A 18 7.16 -11.84 9.13
N LEU A 19 7.73 -10.83 9.80
CA LEU A 19 8.44 -11.03 11.06
C LEU A 19 7.47 -11.44 12.18
N GLN A 20 6.29 -10.85 12.23
CA GLN A 20 5.24 -11.20 13.18
C GLN A 20 4.82 -12.67 13.01
N ALA A 21 4.61 -13.13 11.77
CA ALA A 21 4.31 -14.54 11.50
C ALA A 21 5.44 -15.48 11.96
N THR A 22 6.68 -15.07 11.82
CA THR A 22 7.84 -15.84 12.33
C THR A 22 7.79 -15.93 13.85
N PHE A 23 7.53 -14.82 14.53
CA PHE A 23 7.42 -14.80 15.99
C PHE A 23 6.22 -15.61 16.49
N ASP A 24 5.06 -15.50 15.81
CA ASP A 24 3.88 -16.31 16.11
C ASP A 24 4.21 -17.80 16.05
N ASN A 25 4.90 -18.26 14.99
CA ASN A 25 5.30 -19.67 14.83
C ASN A 25 6.31 -20.15 15.88
N LEU A 26 7.16 -19.25 16.37
CA LEU A 26 8.17 -19.56 17.38
C LEU A 26 7.64 -19.37 18.83
N GLY A 27 6.40 -18.94 19.01
CA GLY A 27 5.83 -18.64 20.32
C GLY A 27 6.50 -17.43 21.02
N ILE A 28 7.12 -16.53 20.25
CA ILE A 28 7.77 -15.33 20.76
C ILE A 28 6.74 -14.24 20.94
N LYS A 29 6.58 -13.72 22.14
CA LYS A 29 5.72 -12.56 22.43
C LYS A 29 6.37 -11.27 21.93
N TYR A 30 5.58 -10.40 21.31
CA TYR A 30 6.04 -9.10 20.79
C TYR A 30 4.97 -8.01 20.95
N THR A 31 5.40 -6.75 20.85
CA THR A 31 4.53 -5.58 20.88
C THR A 31 4.02 -5.24 19.48
N GLY A 32 2.78 -4.74 19.37
CA GLY A 32 2.16 -4.32 18.11
C GLY A 32 1.09 -5.29 17.59
N PRO A 33 0.57 -5.06 16.39
CA PRO A 33 -0.45 -5.91 15.79
C PRO A 33 0.14 -7.27 15.37
N ASN A 34 -0.73 -8.29 15.30
CA ASN A 34 -0.34 -9.62 14.82
C ASN A 34 -0.04 -9.61 13.30
N SER A 35 0.48 -10.74 12.79
CA SER A 35 0.88 -10.88 11.39
C SER A 35 -0.26 -10.57 10.41
N LEU A 36 -1.49 -11.00 10.71
CA LEU A 36 -2.66 -10.73 9.86
C LEU A 36 -2.98 -9.24 9.82
N GLY A 37 -3.02 -8.57 10.97
CA GLY A 37 -3.27 -7.12 11.06
C GLY A 37 -2.23 -6.32 10.28
N CYS A 38 -0.95 -6.67 10.40
CA CYS A 38 0.13 -6.05 9.63
C CYS A 38 -0.04 -6.25 8.12
N THR A 39 -0.31 -7.48 7.69
CA THR A 39 -0.48 -7.81 6.27
C THR A 39 -1.66 -7.07 5.64
N LEU A 40 -2.81 -7.03 6.31
CA LEU A 40 -4.00 -6.34 5.82
C LEU A 40 -3.79 -4.83 5.74
N SER A 41 -3.17 -4.23 6.75
CA SER A 41 -2.93 -2.77 6.79
C SER A 41 -1.86 -2.31 5.80
N MET A 42 -0.91 -3.18 5.44
CA MET A 42 0.12 -2.86 4.44
C MET A 42 -0.47 -2.78 3.03
N ASN A 43 -1.51 -3.54 2.70
CA ASN A 43 -2.19 -3.49 1.42
C ASN A 43 -3.25 -2.38 1.41
N LYS A 44 -3.00 -1.30 0.67
CA LYS A 44 -3.87 -0.12 0.62
C LYS A 44 -5.28 -0.41 0.09
N LEU A 45 -5.43 -1.33 -0.86
CA LEU A 45 -6.75 -1.68 -1.41
C LEU A 45 -7.57 -2.49 -0.42
N VAL A 46 -6.94 -3.46 0.25
CA VAL A 46 -7.59 -4.24 1.31
C VAL A 46 -7.99 -3.32 2.46
N THR A 47 -7.10 -2.42 2.88
CA THR A 47 -7.41 -1.41 3.91
C THR A 47 -8.58 -0.53 3.52
N LYS A 48 -8.61 -0.02 2.28
CA LYS A 48 -9.74 0.77 1.76
C LYS A 48 -11.05 -0.01 1.77
N GLN A 49 -11.02 -1.29 1.40
CA GLN A 49 -12.20 -2.14 1.43
C GLN A 49 -12.70 -2.36 2.86
N ILE A 50 -11.80 -2.60 3.80
CA ILE A 50 -12.14 -2.72 5.23
C ILE A 50 -12.76 -1.41 5.74
N PHE A 51 -12.17 -0.26 5.43
CA PHE A 51 -12.69 1.05 5.81
C PHE A 51 -14.09 1.28 5.25
N LYS A 52 -14.28 1.05 3.95
CA LYS A 52 -15.57 1.18 3.28
C LYS A 52 -16.65 0.30 3.92
N THR A 53 -16.32 -0.96 4.21
CA THR A 53 -17.26 -1.92 4.82
C THR A 53 -17.66 -1.52 6.24
N ASN A 54 -16.77 -0.84 6.96
CA ASN A 54 -16.99 -0.38 8.32
C ASN A 54 -17.44 1.09 8.42
N GLY A 55 -17.82 1.73 7.30
CA GLY A 55 -18.31 3.11 7.28
C GLY A 55 -17.23 4.17 7.56
N VAL A 56 -15.95 3.82 7.48
CA VAL A 56 -14.84 4.77 7.64
C VAL A 56 -14.60 5.47 6.31
N PRO A 57 -14.66 6.82 6.24
CA PRO A 57 -14.41 7.57 5.03
C PRO A 57 -13.01 7.29 4.46
N THR A 58 -12.93 7.02 3.18
CA THR A 58 -11.68 6.81 2.44
C THR A 58 -11.84 7.33 1.02
N PRO A 59 -10.79 7.91 0.41
CA PRO A 59 -10.86 8.32 -0.99
C PRO A 59 -11.29 7.18 -1.90
N ARG A 60 -12.11 7.46 -2.92
CA ARG A 60 -12.35 6.48 -3.97
C ARG A 60 -11.02 6.16 -4.64
N GLY A 61 -10.72 4.89 -4.89
CA GLY A 61 -9.49 4.48 -5.55
C GLY A 61 -9.72 3.29 -6.45
N THR A 62 -8.86 3.16 -7.45
CA THR A 62 -8.72 1.99 -8.31
C THR A 62 -7.28 1.55 -8.33
N SER A 63 -7.00 0.44 -9.01
CA SER A 63 -5.63 -0.04 -9.18
C SER A 63 -5.33 -0.48 -10.59
N LEU A 64 -4.05 -0.43 -10.93
CA LEU A 64 -3.48 -1.01 -12.13
C LEU A 64 -2.48 -2.09 -11.74
N THR A 65 -2.46 -3.14 -12.53
CA THR A 65 -1.45 -4.21 -12.49
C THR A 65 -0.47 -4.05 -13.65
N SER A 66 0.58 -4.85 -13.71
CA SER A 66 1.51 -4.87 -14.83
C SER A 66 0.83 -5.12 -16.19
N LYS A 67 -0.34 -5.77 -16.20
CA LYS A 67 -1.11 -6.05 -17.42
C LYS A 67 -2.02 -4.89 -17.85
N THR A 68 -2.35 -4.00 -16.92
CA THR A 68 -3.29 -2.89 -17.14
C THR A 68 -2.65 -1.52 -16.93
N LYS A 69 -1.33 -1.47 -16.72
CA LYS A 69 -0.59 -0.23 -16.43
C LYS A 69 -0.70 0.85 -17.50
N ASP A 70 -0.94 0.45 -18.73
CA ASP A 70 -1.07 1.36 -19.87
C ASP A 70 -2.53 1.78 -20.14
N THR A 71 -3.45 1.52 -19.19
CA THR A 71 -4.85 1.97 -19.29
C THR A 71 -4.90 3.50 -19.33
N PRO A 72 -5.56 4.09 -20.34
CA PRO A 72 -5.73 5.53 -20.44
C PRO A 72 -6.44 6.13 -19.23
N LEU A 73 -6.05 7.35 -18.86
CA LEU A 73 -6.61 8.02 -17.67
C LEU A 73 -8.13 8.25 -17.79
N ASP A 74 -8.60 8.60 -18.97
CA ASP A 74 -10.04 8.82 -19.25
C ASP A 74 -10.90 7.57 -19.07
N GLU A 75 -10.36 6.38 -19.35
CA GLU A 75 -11.04 5.11 -19.10
C GLU A 75 -11.21 4.78 -17.63
N LEU A 76 -10.36 5.33 -16.75
CA LEU A 76 -10.43 5.11 -15.30
C LEU A 76 -11.53 5.92 -14.62
N GLY A 77 -12.06 6.95 -15.26
CA GLY A 77 -13.10 7.84 -14.72
C GLY A 77 -12.62 8.66 -13.53
N TYR A 78 -11.35 9.08 -13.54
CA TYR A 78 -10.75 9.98 -12.56
C TYR A 78 -10.27 11.27 -13.22
N TYR A 79 -10.18 12.33 -12.43
CA TYR A 79 -9.73 13.66 -12.86
C TYR A 79 -8.53 14.09 -12.04
N LEU A 80 -7.62 14.80 -12.67
CA LEU A 80 -6.47 15.44 -12.03
C LEU A 80 -6.89 16.54 -11.05
N PRO A 81 -6.15 16.77 -9.96
CA PRO A 81 -4.93 16.07 -9.58
C PRO A 81 -5.18 14.68 -8.95
N LEU A 82 -4.24 13.76 -9.16
CA LEU A 82 -4.32 12.37 -8.68
C LEU A 82 -3.09 12.01 -7.83
N VAL A 83 -3.26 11.02 -6.98
CA VAL A 83 -2.15 10.33 -6.31
C VAL A 83 -1.98 8.95 -6.91
N VAL A 84 -0.75 8.64 -7.31
CA VAL A 84 -0.31 7.33 -7.80
C VAL A 84 0.68 6.77 -6.78
N LYS A 85 0.49 5.53 -6.35
CA LYS A 85 1.33 4.92 -5.31
C LYS A 85 1.32 3.39 -5.35
N PRO A 86 2.43 2.71 -4.99
CA PRO A 86 2.45 1.27 -4.81
C PRO A 86 1.41 0.80 -3.80
N CYS A 87 0.73 -0.32 -4.08
CA CYS A 87 -0.31 -0.87 -3.23
C CYS A 87 0.22 -1.30 -1.85
N SER A 88 1.38 -1.95 -1.81
CA SER A 88 1.88 -2.65 -0.63
C SER A 88 3.21 -2.12 -0.06
N ASN A 89 3.67 -0.93 -0.48
CA ASN A 89 4.87 -0.31 0.05
C ASN A 89 4.55 0.80 1.06
N GLY A 90 5.49 1.03 1.99
CA GLY A 90 5.42 2.04 3.03
C GLY A 90 6.36 3.23 2.80
N SER A 91 6.47 4.11 3.81
CA SER A 91 7.43 5.25 3.87
C SER A 91 7.36 6.23 2.69
N SER A 92 6.20 6.36 2.05
CA SER A 92 5.97 7.22 0.88
C SER A 92 6.88 6.93 -0.33
N ILE A 93 7.55 5.79 -0.37
CA ILE A 93 8.36 5.39 -1.51
C ILE A 93 7.44 5.09 -2.69
N GLY A 94 7.70 5.73 -3.84
CA GLY A 94 6.91 5.58 -5.06
C GLY A 94 5.54 6.27 -5.01
N VAL A 95 5.32 7.23 -4.11
CA VAL A 95 4.09 8.05 -4.04
C VAL A 95 4.29 9.33 -4.83
N TYR A 96 3.40 9.60 -5.78
CA TYR A 96 3.44 10.75 -6.67
C TYR A 96 2.10 11.47 -6.68
N ILE A 97 2.14 12.81 -6.67
CA ILE A 97 0.99 13.67 -6.93
C ILE A 97 1.10 14.13 -8.37
N CYS A 98 0.08 13.86 -9.18
CA CYS A 98 0.06 14.10 -10.61
C CYS A 98 -0.95 15.21 -10.92
N HIS A 99 -0.49 16.31 -11.50
CA HIS A 99 -1.30 17.45 -11.95
C HIS A 99 -1.57 17.42 -13.46
N THR A 100 -0.78 16.64 -14.22
CA THR A 100 -0.91 16.48 -15.67
C THR A 100 -0.96 14.99 -16.06
N GLU A 101 -1.44 14.69 -17.26
CA GLU A 101 -1.44 13.32 -17.78
C GLU A 101 -0.02 12.78 -17.97
N GLU A 102 0.94 13.62 -18.37
CA GLU A 102 2.32 13.24 -18.50
C GLU A 102 2.90 12.78 -17.15
N GLU A 103 2.65 13.56 -16.09
CA GLU A 103 3.03 13.19 -14.72
C GLU A 103 2.37 11.89 -14.27
N TYR A 104 1.11 11.66 -14.65
CA TYR A 104 0.38 10.43 -14.33
C TYR A 104 1.05 9.20 -14.95
N TYR A 105 1.36 9.21 -16.27
CA TYR A 105 1.99 8.07 -16.93
C TYR A 105 3.40 7.82 -16.39
N ASP A 106 4.19 8.87 -16.19
CA ASP A 106 5.52 8.77 -15.59
C ASP A 106 5.45 8.18 -14.16
N ALA A 107 4.48 8.61 -13.35
CA ALA A 107 4.25 8.11 -12.00
C ALA A 107 3.86 6.64 -11.98
N ILE A 108 3.02 6.17 -12.91
CA ILE A 108 2.67 4.76 -13.04
C ILE A 108 3.93 3.93 -13.27
N HIS A 109 4.75 4.28 -14.27
CA HIS A 109 5.97 3.55 -14.57
C HIS A 109 6.93 3.53 -13.37
N LYS A 110 7.21 4.69 -12.79
CA LYS A 110 8.09 4.81 -11.61
C LYS A 110 7.57 4.05 -10.38
N SER A 111 6.25 3.98 -10.20
CA SER A 111 5.67 3.21 -9.10
C SER A 111 5.83 1.71 -9.29
N PHE A 112 5.77 1.20 -10.54
CA PHE A 112 6.05 -0.21 -10.83
C PHE A 112 7.54 -0.56 -10.73
N ASP A 113 8.45 0.41 -10.89
CA ASP A 113 9.90 0.21 -10.72
C ASP A 113 10.32 0.07 -9.25
N VAL A 114 9.42 0.38 -8.31
CA VAL A 114 9.67 0.15 -6.88
C VAL A 114 9.64 -1.34 -6.58
N ASP A 115 10.64 -1.83 -5.86
CA ASP A 115 10.81 -3.23 -5.51
C ASP A 115 9.53 -3.88 -4.96
N ASN A 116 9.20 -5.06 -5.46
CA ASN A 116 8.03 -5.86 -5.07
C ASN A 116 6.68 -5.17 -5.31
N THR A 117 6.59 -4.27 -6.29
CA THR A 117 5.33 -3.63 -6.67
C THR A 117 4.66 -4.41 -7.80
N ASP A 118 3.58 -5.13 -7.47
CA ASP A 118 2.75 -5.86 -8.41
C ASP A 118 1.49 -5.08 -8.81
N GLU A 119 1.13 -4.08 -8.00
CA GLU A 119 -0.10 -3.31 -8.14
C GLU A 119 0.10 -1.88 -7.66
N VAL A 120 -0.42 -0.93 -8.44
CA VAL A 120 -0.35 0.51 -8.19
C VAL A 120 -1.75 1.05 -7.96
N VAL A 121 -1.94 1.81 -6.90
CA VAL A 121 -3.21 2.46 -6.54
C VAL A 121 -3.24 3.88 -7.09
N ILE A 122 -4.40 4.24 -7.65
CA ILE A 122 -4.71 5.58 -8.16
C ILE A 122 -5.90 6.11 -7.38
N GLU A 123 -5.80 7.32 -6.86
CA GLU A 123 -6.88 7.97 -6.11
C GLU A 123 -6.85 9.48 -6.29
N PRO A 124 -7.99 10.20 -6.10
CA PRO A 124 -8.00 11.66 -6.09
C PRO A 124 -7.05 12.20 -5.04
N PHE A 125 -6.34 13.29 -5.37
CA PHE A 125 -5.62 14.08 -4.38
C PHE A 125 -6.61 14.87 -3.54
N ILE A 126 -6.47 14.83 -2.22
CA ILE A 126 -7.33 15.52 -1.25
C ILE A 126 -6.50 16.51 -0.43
#